data_7ba74c2c437348df6f87fbccf3fac59d
#
_entry.id   7ba74c2c437348df6f87fbccf3fac59d
#
_cell.length_a   1.000
_cell.length_b   1.000
_cell.length_c   1.000
_cell.angle_alpha   90.00
_cell.angle_beta   90.00
_cell.angle_gamma   90.00
#
_symmetry.space_group_name_H-M   'P 1'
#
loop_
_entity.id
_entity.type
_entity.pdbx_description
1 polymer ?
#
loop_
_entity_poly.entity_id
_entity_poly.type
_entity_poly.pdbx_seq_one_letter_code
_entity_poly.pdbx_strand_id
1 'polypeptide(L)'
;MVEVYGATGIPSDSIEVRSGGTVAVSAAFETTLGLVGGYDTANGTATEGAVTTVESTADADTEFGADSELAEQSALAFQNGAGTIYAVAVSEITVTGDAACGQGGALSNVPVFDPIIHDEESISATDTGGTNPTGTIVYDSPPSTPTDADTVNVNPVTGEFEFDAAAAGSYEFDYAYGDYGGAITEVVKEVPRIVTVLTENTSVANDLLTELNTYGTDFDFMHGVVGALPEVDASTYTDPFDDRRLSVVAPSRGYTDAAETNEQRTLGAVGGKQAGKALGDSTTYERLGGFASLRTAYTNSQLADLVDAQVLPLKQGGGIKIIKDMTTSTDAKFERIYASEIIDEATEISHQISQDFVGDRNTDDNRLALRESHTSSYAEMQNDDLLEAYSVAVSKGANDFEVTVDIGLDVIGIMDLIDVTITVGDVVKNEGAA
;
A
#
# COMPACT_ATOMS: atom_id res chain seq x y z
N MET A 1 11.69 -10.86 -17.09
CA MET A 1 13.08 -10.46 -17.47
C MET A 1 13.46 -9.38 -16.48
N VAL A 2 14.20 -9.73 -15.43
CA VAL A 2 14.65 -8.74 -14.44
C VAL A 2 15.64 -7.83 -15.16
N GLU A 3 15.28 -6.58 -15.36
CA GLU A 3 16.21 -5.58 -15.88
C GLU A 3 17.25 -5.34 -14.80
N VAL A 4 18.45 -5.85 -15.02
CA VAL A 4 19.62 -5.45 -14.23
C VAL A 4 19.95 -4.03 -14.68
N TYR A 5 19.61 -3.04 -13.89
CA TYR A 5 19.98 -1.66 -14.13
C TYR A 5 21.50 -1.52 -13.98
N GLY A 6 22.20 -1.73 -15.07
CA GLY A 6 23.60 -1.43 -15.17
C GLY A 6 23.81 0.07 -15.15
N ALA A 7 24.45 0.57 -14.10
CA ALA A 7 24.90 1.94 -14.03
C ALA A 7 25.72 2.29 -15.25
N THR A 8 25.35 3.34 -15.96
CA THR A 8 26.13 3.92 -17.05
C THR A 8 27.49 4.39 -16.53
N GLY A 9 28.51 3.54 -16.61
CA GLY A 9 29.93 3.90 -16.75
C GLY A 9 30.58 4.86 -15.76
N ILE A 10 29.99 5.15 -14.61
CA ILE A 10 30.57 6.00 -13.58
C ILE A 10 30.75 5.15 -12.32
N PRO A 11 31.96 4.99 -11.76
CA PRO A 11 32.11 4.42 -10.43
C PRO A 11 31.39 5.34 -9.44
N SER A 12 30.41 4.82 -8.70
CA SER A 12 29.76 5.62 -7.66
C SER A 12 30.67 5.70 -6.44
N ASP A 13 30.99 6.90 -5.99
CA ASP A 13 31.92 7.20 -4.90
C ASP A 13 31.34 6.95 -3.49
N SER A 14 30.34 6.10 -3.34
CA SER A 14 29.71 5.82 -2.04
C SER A 14 29.62 4.32 -1.70
N ILE A 15 30.64 3.53 -2.06
CA ILE A 15 30.70 2.13 -1.65
C ILE A 15 31.44 2.06 -0.32
N GLU A 16 30.73 1.78 0.75
CA GLU A 16 31.33 1.38 2.02
C GLU A 16 31.82 -0.06 1.89
N VAL A 17 33.14 -0.24 1.77
CA VAL A 17 33.76 -1.56 1.66
C VAL A 17 33.64 -2.29 3.00
N ARG A 18 32.70 -3.22 3.10
CA ARG A 18 32.62 -4.19 4.19
C ARG A 18 33.43 -5.44 3.78
N SER A 19 34.38 -5.81 4.59
CA SER A 19 35.24 -6.97 4.37
C SER A 19 34.44 -8.27 4.35
N GLY A 20 34.69 -9.12 3.36
CA GLY A 20 34.00 -10.37 3.04
C GLY A 20 33.54 -11.19 4.23
N GLY A 21 32.24 -11.24 4.40
CA GLY A 21 31.50 -12.18 5.21
C GLY A 21 30.32 -12.63 4.38
N THR A 22 29.84 -13.85 4.57
CA THR A 22 28.52 -14.26 4.11
C THR A 22 27.52 -13.18 4.53
N VAL A 23 26.82 -12.60 3.57
CA VAL A 23 25.68 -11.72 3.87
C VAL A 23 24.66 -12.63 4.54
N ALA A 24 24.47 -12.47 5.84
CA ALA A 24 23.42 -13.19 6.54
C ALA A 24 22.10 -12.63 6.05
N VAL A 25 21.19 -13.51 5.60
CA VAL A 25 19.77 -13.15 5.43
C VAL A 25 19.33 -12.55 6.75
N SER A 26 18.90 -11.29 6.73
CA SER A 26 18.49 -10.61 7.96
C SER A 26 17.25 -11.32 8.51
N ALA A 27 17.43 -12.13 9.54
CA ALA A 27 16.32 -12.82 10.21
C ALA A 27 15.39 -11.88 10.98
N ALA A 28 15.71 -10.60 11.07
CA ALA A 28 14.89 -9.57 11.70
C ALA A 28 14.39 -8.62 10.61
N PHE A 29 13.33 -9.01 9.93
CA PHE A 29 12.58 -8.08 9.09
C PHE A 29 12.01 -6.98 10.00
N GLU A 30 12.36 -5.75 9.72
CA GLU A 30 11.87 -4.63 10.50
C GLU A 30 10.36 -4.50 10.29
N THR A 31 9.59 -4.47 11.39
CA THR A 31 8.14 -4.30 11.36
C THR A 31 7.76 -2.83 11.21
N THR A 32 8.41 -2.16 10.25
CA THR A 32 8.27 -0.72 10.02
C THR A 32 7.14 -0.43 9.04
N LEU A 33 6.35 0.59 9.36
CA LEU A 33 5.24 1.09 8.55
C LEU A 33 5.42 2.58 8.31
N GLY A 34 5.42 3.00 7.05
CA GLY A 34 5.20 4.38 6.66
C GLY A 34 3.70 4.68 6.61
N LEU A 35 3.25 5.78 7.19
CA LEU A 35 1.85 6.17 7.20
C LEU A 35 1.70 7.63 6.80
N VAL A 36 0.86 7.91 5.80
CA VAL A 36 0.61 9.26 5.29
C VAL A 36 -0.88 9.56 5.32
N GLY A 37 -1.27 10.63 5.99
CA GLY A 37 -2.68 11.00 6.11
C GLY A 37 -2.91 12.34 6.81
N GLY A 38 -4.16 12.65 7.08
CA GLY A 38 -4.58 13.85 7.78
C GLY A 38 -4.38 13.77 9.30
N TYR A 39 -4.27 14.92 9.95
CA TYR A 39 -4.17 15.02 11.40
C TYR A 39 -4.96 16.23 11.91
N ASP A 40 -5.20 16.30 13.22
CA ASP A 40 -5.89 17.41 13.85
C ASP A 40 -4.87 18.51 14.25
N THR A 41 -4.84 19.59 13.46
CA THR A 41 -3.94 20.73 13.66
C THR A 41 -4.17 21.47 14.98
N ALA A 42 -5.37 21.37 15.58
CA ALA A 42 -5.72 22.07 16.80
C ALA A 42 -5.20 21.33 18.05
N ASN A 43 -5.12 20.00 18.01
CA ASN A 43 -4.78 19.17 19.15
C ASN A 43 -3.46 18.38 18.99
N GLY A 44 -2.95 18.24 17.77
CA GLY A 44 -1.69 17.58 17.49
C GLY A 44 -0.47 18.50 17.65
N THR A 45 0.72 17.89 17.80
CA THR A 45 2.01 18.60 17.91
C THR A 45 2.94 18.33 16.73
N ALA A 46 2.57 17.42 15.85
CA ALA A 46 3.34 17.08 14.66
C ALA A 46 3.57 18.29 13.73
N THR A 47 4.68 18.27 13.02
CA THR A 47 4.96 19.27 11.99
C THR A 47 4.50 18.72 10.65
N GLU A 48 3.62 19.43 9.96
CA GLU A 48 3.16 19.07 8.62
C GLU A 48 4.32 18.86 7.66
N GLY A 49 4.20 17.82 6.83
CA GLY A 49 5.20 17.46 5.84
C GLY A 49 6.53 16.97 6.41
N ALA A 50 6.62 16.71 7.72
CA ALA A 50 7.81 16.14 8.35
C ALA A 50 7.52 14.76 8.91
N VAL A 51 8.54 13.88 8.86
CA VAL A 51 8.42 12.53 9.44
C VAL A 51 8.36 12.62 10.96
N THR A 52 7.38 11.98 11.55
CA THR A 52 7.24 11.78 13.00
C THR A 52 7.31 10.28 13.30
N THR A 53 8.27 9.86 14.11
CA THR A 53 8.38 8.45 14.54
C THR A 53 7.43 8.19 15.70
N VAL A 54 6.60 7.18 15.58
CA VAL A 54 5.58 6.78 16.55
C VAL A 54 5.83 5.33 16.98
N GLU A 55 5.94 5.09 18.28
CA GLU A 55 6.20 3.76 18.84
C GLU A 55 5.00 3.23 19.65
N SER A 56 3.98 4.04 19.86
CA SER A 56 2.78 3.66 20.60
C SER A 56 1.55 4.46 20.17
N THR A 57 0.36 3.95 20.49
CA THR A 57 -0.90 4.69 20.30
C THR A 57 -0.90 6.02 21.06
N ALA A 58 -0.33 6.06 22.28
CA ALA A 58 -0.28 7.30 23.07
C ALA A 58 0.63 8.37 22.43
N ASP A 59 1.70 7.96 21.75
CA ASP A 59 2.53 8.88 20.98
C ASP A 59 1.74 9.42 19.80
N ALA A 60 1.01 8.56 19.07
CA ALA A 60 0.17 8.96 17.95
C ALA A 60 -0.91 9.97 18.37
N ASP A 61 -1.60 9.71 19.49
CA ASP A 61 -2.60 10.62 20.04
C ASP A 61 -2.00 12.00 20.41
N THR A 62 -0.76 12.02 20.91
CA THR A 62 -0.06 13.25 21.27
C THR A 62 0.39 14.04 20.04
N GLU A 63 0.95 13.33 19.06
CA GLU A 63 1.54 13.98 17.89
C GLU A 63 0.48 14.43 16.89
N PHE A 64 -0.60 13.65 16.71
CA PHE A 64 -1.58 13.90 15.65
C PHE A 64 -2.95 14.36 16.17
N GLY A 65 -3.21 14.32 17.48
CA GLY A 65 -4.54 14.52 18.07
C GLY A 65 -5.33 13.21 18.10
N ALA A 66 -5.92 12.88 19.26
CA ALA A 66 -6.49 11.55 19.56
C ALA A 66 -7.60 11.08 18.58
N ASP A 67 -8.38 12.02 18.04
CA ASP A 67 -9.50 11.71 17.14
C ASP A 67 -9.14 11.95 15.64
N SER A 68 -7.85 12.21 15.36
CA SER A 68 -7.40 12.43 14.00
C SER A 68 -7.25 11.11 13.21
N GLU A 69 -7.30 11.20 11.89
CA GLU A 69 -7.11 10.05 11.02
C GLU A 69 -5.77 9.34 11.29
N LEU A 70 -4.65 10.08 11.33
CA LEU A 70 -3.32 9.49 11.58
C LEU A 70 -3.23 8.81 12.94
N ALA A 71 -3.83 9.38 14.01
CA ALA A 71 -3.84 8.76 15.32
C ALA A 71 -4.64 7.45 15.32
N GLU A 72 -5.86 7.46 14.78
CA GLU A 72 -6.72 6.28 14.71
C GLU A 72 -6.13 5.19 13.81
N GLN A 73 -5.57 5.55 12.66
CA GLN A 73 -4.94 4.60 11.75
C GLN A 73 -3.63 4.03 12.32
N SER A 74 -2.86 4.83 13.08
CA SER A 74 -1.71 4.33 13.83
C SER A 74 -2.11 3.32 14.91
N ALA A 75 -3.20 3.59 15.64
CA ALA A 75 -3.74 2.67 16.63
C ALA A 75 -4.19 1.34 15.99
N LEU A 76 -4.86 1.41 14.83
CA LEU A 76 -5.26 0.23 14.05
C LEU A 76 -4.04 -0.53 13.52
N ALA A 77 -2.99 0.16 13.10
CA ALA A 77 -1.75 -0.47 12.62
C ALA A 77 -1.02 -1.21 13.76
N PHE A 78 -0.84 -0.59 14.93
CA PHE A 78 -0.25 -1.25 16.11
C PHE A 78 -1.06 -2.46 16.56
N GLN A 79 -2.38 -2.36 16.58
CA GLN A 79 -3.26 -3.49 16.92
C GLN A 79 -3.10 -4.67 15.96
N ASN A 80 -2.65 -4.43 14.74
CA ASN A 80 -2.48 -5.44 13.70
C ASN A 80 -1.03 -5.86 13.47
N GLY A 81 -0.06 -5.32 14.21
CA GLY A 81 1.29 -5.86 14.25
C GLY A 81 2.41 -4.93 13.82
N ALA A 82 2.13 -3.69 13.44
CA ALA A 82 3.19 -2.70 13.21
C ALA A 82 4.04 -2.52 14.47
N GLY A 83 5.37 -2.44 14.31
CA GLY A 83 6.31 -2.21 15.41
C GLY A 83 6.64 -0.74 15.57
N THR A 84 7.14 -0.12 14.52
CA THR A 84 7.45 1.32 14.46
C THR A 84 6.72 1.94 13.29
N ILE A 85 6.14 3.11 13.48
CA ILE A 85 5.46 3.86 12.43
C ILE A 85 6.22 5.15 12.16
N TYR A 86 6.59 5.37 10.90
CA TYR A 86 7.06 6.65 10.37
C TYR A 86 5.86 7.36 9.73
N ALA A 87 5.25 8.27 10.47
CA ALA A 87 4.05 8.95 10.00
C ALA A 87 4.36 10.35 9.49
N VAL A 88 3.70 10.75 8.43
CA VAL A 88 3.76 12.11 7.89
C VAL A 88 2.36 12.69 7.79
N ALA A 89 2.13 13.76 8.54
CA ALA A 89 0.92 14.56 8.43
C ALA A 89 0.97 15.34 7.11
N VAL A 90 -0.05 15.20 6.26
CA VAL A 90 -0.12 15.96 5.01
C VAL A 90 -0.30 17.44 5.30
N SER A 91 0.41 18.28 4.54
CA SER A 91 0.23 19.72 4.63
C SER A 91 -1.08 20.13 3.99
N GLU A 92 -1.84 20.99 4.66
CA GLU A 92 -3.06 21.57 4.13
C GLU A 92 -2.77 22.70 3.18
N ILE A 93 -3.39 22.67 2.00
CA ILE A 93 -3.34 23.77 1.02
C ILE A 93 -4.75 24.29 0.78
N THR A 94 -4.99 25.55 1.17
CA THR A 94 -6.27 26.20 0.97
C THR A 94 -6.39 26.76 -0.46
N VAL A 95 -7.50 26.47 -1.11
CA VAL A 95 -7.89 27.03 -2.41
C VAL A 95 -9.09 27.92 -2.24
N THR A 96 -9.03 29.12 -2.85
CA THR A 96 -10.14 30.06 -2.84
C THR A 96 -10.52 30.45 -4.27
N GLY A 97 -11.82 30.50 -4.55
CA GLY A 97 -12.35 30.93 -5.82
C GLY A 97 -12.07 29.98 -6.99
N ASP A 98 -12.01 28.67 -6.73
CA ASP A 98 -11.93 27.67 -7.80
C ASP A 98 -13.25 27.69 -8.58
N ALA A 99 -13.18 28.10 -9.84
CA ALA A 99 -14.35 28.37 -10.64
C ALA A 99 -14.90 27.10 -11.28
N ALA A 100 -16.12 26.75 -10.94
CA ALA A 100 -16.88 25.72 -11.61
C ALA A 100 -18.05 26.32 -12.40
N CYS A 101 -18.23 25.84 -13.61
CA CYS A 101 -19.29 26.26 -14.50
C CYS A 101 -20.19 25.07 -14.87
N GLY A 102 -21.48 25.25 -14.75
CA GLY A 102 -22.47 24.26 -15.21
C GLY A 102 -23.05 23.41 -14.08
N GLN A 103 -23.81 22.38 -14.47
CA GLN A 103 -24.52 21.51 -13.53
C GLN A 103 -23.62 20.53 -12.80
N GLY A 104 -22.49 20.18 -13.38
CA GLY A 104 -21.51 19.29 -12.81
C GLY A 104 -20.10 19.63 -13.31
N GLY A 105 -19.10 19.16 -12.60
CA GLY A 105 -17.70 19.39 -12.91
C GLY A 105 -16.79 18.66 -11.92
N ALA A 106 -15.54 19.13 -11.83
CA ALA A 106 -14.58 18.65 -10.85
C ALA A 106 -13.76 19.83 -10.30
N LEU A 107 -13.39 19.73 -9.03
CA LEU A 107 -12.47 20.63 -8.37
C LEU A 107 -11.07 20.51 -9.00
N SER A 108 -10.31 21.60 -9.03
CA SER A 108 -9.01 21.62 -9.69
C SER A 108 -7.92 20.87 -8.91
N ASN A 109 -8.08 20.74 -7.60
CA ASN A 109 -7.10 20.10 -6.72
C ASN A 109 -7.77 19.03 -5.87
N VAL A 110 -7.23 17.82 -5.89
CA VAL A 110 -7.77 16.66 -5.21
C VAL A 110 -6.63 15.74 -4.69
N PRO A 111 -6.85 14.92 -3.67
CA PRO A 111 -8.10 14.77 -2.92
C PRO A 111 -8.35 15.96 -1.98
N VAL A 112 -9.60 16.35 -1.86
CA VAL A 112 -10.03 17.24 -0.78
C VAL A 112 -10.00 16.45 0.51
N PHE A 113 -9.75 17.09 1.67
CA PHE A 113 -9.91 16.42 2.94
C PHE A 113 -11.32 15.88 3.08
N ASP A 114 -11.44 14.61 3.45
CA ASP A 114 -12.74 13.95 3.56
C ASP A 114 -13.36 14.28 4.94
N PRO A 115 -14.41 15.12 5.00
CA PRO A 115 -14.97 15.55 6.27
C PRO A 115 -15.74 14.45 7.02
N ILE A 116 -15.94 13.28 6.42
CA ILE A 116 -16.46 12.09 7.14
C ILE A 116 -15.39 11.53 8.07
N ILE A 117 -14.11 11.69 7.70
CA ILE A 117 -12.96 11.17 8.42
C ILE A 117 -12.20 12.29 9.13
N HIS A 118 -12.27 13.53 8.59
CA HIS A 118 -11.64 14.72 9.14
C HIS A 118 -12.73 15.69 9.59
N ASP A 119 -12.82 15.95 10.89
CA ASP A 119 -13.86 16.82 11.48
C ASP A 119 -13.76 18.31 11.05
N GLU A 120 -12.71 18.72 10.32
CA GLU A 120 -12.35 20.11 10.16
C GLU A 120 -12.66 20.75 8.79
N GLU A 121 -13.15 19.98 7.82
CA GLU A 121 -13.14 20.47 6.48
C GLU A 121 -14.37 20.99 5.92
N SER A 122 -14.39 22.15 5.47
CA SER A 122 -15.49 22.77 4.76
C SER A 122 -15.14 23.03 3.31
N ILE A 123 -15.82 22.33 2.43
CA ILE A 123 -16.01 22.82 1.08
C ILE A 123 -17.15 23.84 1.14
N SER A 124 -16.93 25.05 0.63
CA SER A 124 -18.00 26.01 0.46
C SER A 124 -18.20 26.33 -1.01
N ALA A 125 -19.46 26.47 -1.42
CA ALA A 125 -19.81 26.88 -2.77
C ALA A 125 -20.57 28.20 -2.74
N THR A 126 -20.08 29.18 -3.49
CA THR A 126 -20.69 30.52 -3.58
C THR A 126 -21.16 30.81 -4.99
N ASP A 127 -22.42 31.17 -5.19
CA ASP A 127 -22.96 31.65 -6.47
C ASP A 127 -22.45 33.05 -6.77
N THR A 128 -21.56 33.19 -7.75
CA THR A 128 -21.05 34.47 -8.20
C THR A 128 -22.04 35.27 -9.05
N GLY A 129 -23.10 34.62 -9.52
CA GLY A 129 -24.21 35.28 -10.23
C GLY A 129 -25.24 35.97 -9.32
N GLY A 130 -25.21 35.70 -8.01
CA GLY A 130 -25.99 36.39 -6.97
C GLY A 130 -27.50 36.09 -6.98
N THR A 131 -27.91 35.00 -7.59
CA THR A 131 -29.33 34.60 -7.67
C THR A 131 -29.71 33.38 -6.83
N ASN A 132 -28.72 32.58 -6.45
CA ASN A 132 -28.90 31.39 -5.61
C ASN A 132 -28.12 31.54 -4.28
N PRO A 133 -28.65 30.97 -3.19
CA PRO A 133 -27.90 30.98 -1.91
C PRO A 133 -26.64 30.13 -1.98
N THR A 134 -25.77 30.31 -0.98
CA THR A 134 -24.66 29.41 -0.67
C THR A 134 -25.18 27.99 -0.56
N GLY A 135 -24.70 27.09 -1.41
CA GLY A 135 -25.17 25.71 -1.47
C GLY A 135 -24.82 24.92 -0.21
N THR A 136 -25.72 24.09 0.25
CA THR A 136 -25.42 23.06 1.27
C THR A 136 -24.58 21.98 0.62
N ILE A 137 -23.38 21.73 1.15
CA ILE A 137 -22.53 20.64 0.67
C ILE A 137 -23.01 19.32 1.24
N VAL A 138 -23.15 18.32 0.37
CA VAL A 138 -23.41 16.93 0.74
C VAL A 138 -22.32 16.07 0.10
N TYR A 139 -21.69 15.25 0.92
CA TYR A 139 -20.64 14.36 0.44
C TYR A 139 -21.26 13.07 -0.08
N ASP A 140 -21.02 12.76 -1.35
CA ASP A 140 -21.61 11.64 -2.08
C ASP A 140 -20.58 11.04 -3.05
N SER A 141 -20.54 9.72 -3.18
CA SER A 141 -19.55 9.02 -4.02
C SER A 141 -20.19 7.84 -4.77
N PRO A 142 -20.39 7.91 -6.09
CA PRO A 142 -20.24 9.11 -6.94
C PRO A 142 -21.33 10.15 -6.65
N PRO A 143 -21.12 11.44 -6.97
CA PRO A 143 -22.10 12.46 -6.69
C PRO A 143 -23.36 12.22 -7.54
N SER A 144 -24.51 12.18 -6.87
CA SER A 144 -25.80 12.11 -7.52
C SER A 144 -26.36 13.54 -7.73
N THR A 145 -27.25 13.71 -8.70
CA THR A 145 -27.91 15.01 -8.91
C THR A 145 -28.81 15.35 -7.71
N PRO A 146 -28.55 16.45 -6.97
CA PRO A 146 -29.38 16.84 -5.83
C PRO A 146 -30.81 17.14 -6.25
N THR A 147 -31.74 16.97 -5.32
CA THR A 147 -33.15 17.32 -5.52
C THR A 147 -33.52 18.72 -5.03
N ASP A 148 -32.63 19.30 -4.19
CA ASP A 148 -32.82 20.65 -3.63
C ASP A 148 -31.90 21.64 -4.34
N ALA A 149 -32.47 22.78 -4.77
CA ALA A 149 -31.78 23.81 -5.55
C ALA A 149 -30.57 24.45 -4.84
N ASP A 150 -30.48 24.29 -3.52
CA ASP A 150 -29.44 24.87 -2.67
C ASP A 150 -28.39 23.81 -2.23
N THR A 151 -28.40 22.63 -2.84
CA THR A 151 -27.52 21.52 -2.48
C THR A 151 -26.48 21.27 -3.58
N VAL A 152 -25.26 21.01 -3.17
CA VAL A 152 -24.16 20.53 -4.03
C VAL A 152 -23.70 19.20 -3.49
N ASN A 153 -23.75 18.16 -4.30
CA ASN A 153 -23.15 16.87 -3.97
C ASN A 153 -21.70 16.85 -4.46
N VAL A 154 -20.77 16.51 -3.58
CA VAL A 154 -19.32 16.51 -3.87
C VAL A 154 -18.74 15.17 -3.46
N ASN A 155 -17.89 14.60 -4.32
CA ASN A 155 -17.03 13.50 -3.97
C ASN A 155 -15.67 14.07 -3.52
N PRO A 156 -15.29 14.00 -2.25
CA PRO A 156 -14.05 14.60 -1.76
C PRO A 156 -12.79 13.89 -2.30
N VAL A 157 -12.91 12.60 -2.68
CA VAL A 157 -11.78 11.82 -3.21
C VAL A 157 -11.43 12.20 -4.64
N THR A 158 -12.45 12.34 -5.51
CA THR A 158 -12.27 12.64 -6.94
C THR A 158 -12.44 14.12 -7.26
N GLY A 159 -13.02 14.90 -6.34
CA GLY A 159 -13.38 16.30 -6.55
C GLY A 159 -14.59 16.52 -7.47
N GLU A 160 -15.20 15.42 -7.95
CA GLU A 160 -16.42 15.54 -8.77
C GLU A 160 -17.56 16.14 -7.97
N PHE A 161 -18.36 17.00 -8.60
CA PHE A 161 -19.51 17.63 -7.99
C PHE A 161 -20.70 17.70 -8.94
N GLU A 162 -21.90 17.70 -8.37
CA GLU A 162 -23.16 17.95 -9.09
C GLU A 162 -24.07 18.92 -8.33
N PHE A 163 -24.69 19.84 -9.09
CA PHE A 163 -25.75 20.72 -8.65
C PHE A 163 -27.11 20.23 -9.13
N ASP A 164 -28.20 20.75 -8.53
CA ASP A 164 -29.53 20.56 -9.08
C ASP A 164 -29.60 21.07 -10.54
N ALA A 165 -30.38 20.37 -11.36
CA ALA A 165 -30.61 20.67 -12.78
C ALA A 165 -31.13 22.09 -13.04
N ALA A 166 -31.71 22.77 -12.03
CA ALA A 166 -32.19 24.14 -12.11
C ALA A 166 -31.14 25.18 -11.75
N ALA A 167 -29.97 24.79 -11.21
CA ALA A 167 -28.87 25.67 -10.83
C ALA A 167 -28.09 26.08 -12.06
N ALA A 168 -28.53 27.14 -12.73
CA ALA A 168 -27.88 27.73 -13.90
C ALA A 168 -26.97 28.90 -13.47
N GLY A 169 -25.97 28.66 -12.61
CA GLY A 169 -25.09 29.69 -12.09
C GLY A 169 -23.61 29.40 -12.35
N SER A 170 -22.76 30.40 -12.10
CA SER A 170 -21.34 30.21 -11.94
C SER A 170 -21.05 30.14 -10.46
N TYR A 171 -20.54 29.01 -10.01
CA TYR A 171 -20.15 28.82 -8.61
C TYR A 171 -18.63 28.92 -8.48
N GLU A 172 -18.17 29.46 -7.37
CA GLU A 172 -16.80 29.41 -6.92
C GLU A 172 -16.72 28.54 -5.67
N PHE A 173 -15.70 27.70 -5.60
CA PHE A 173 -15.46 26.82 -4.46
C PHE A 173 -14.27 27.31 -3.65
N ASP A 174 -14.44 27.36 -2.33
CA ASP A 174 -13.36 27.47 -1.38
C ASP A 174 -13.24 26.11 -0.66
N TYR A 175 -12.04 25.54 -0.61
CA TYR A 175 -11.81 24.25 0.01
C TYR A 175 -10.33 24.06 0.37
N ALA A 176 -10.01 23.03 1.14
CA ALA A 176 -8.66 22.61 1.40
C ALA A 176 -8.38 21.22 0.80
N TYR A 177 -7.13 21.00 0.39
CA TYR A 177 -6.66 19.68 -0.05
C TYR A 177 -5.30 19.37 0.55
N GLY A 178 -4.94 18.05 0.62
CA GLY A 178 -3.67 17.62 1.20
C GLY A 178 -2.55 17.51 0.17
N ASP A 179 -1.34 17.99 0.52
CA ASP A 179 -0.11 17.74 -0.24
C ASP A 179 0.41 16.33 0.04
N TYR A 180 -0.25 15.34 -0.52
CA TYR A 180 0.14 13.94 -0.40
C TYR A 180 1.49 13.65 -1.09
N GLY A 181 1.77 14.29 -2.23
CA GLY A 181 3.03 14.07 -2.96
C GLY A 181 4.25 14.45 -2.14
N GLY A 182 4.22 15.60 -1.49
CA GLY A 182 5.28 16.04 -0.57
C GLY A 182 5.44 15.08 0.62
N ALA A 183 4.33 14.68 1.23
CA ALA A 183 4.33 13.77 2.37
C ALA A 183 4.85 12.35 2.01
N ILE A 184 4.48 11.82 0.84
CA ILE A 184 4.99 10.54 0.33
C ILE A 184 6.50 10.62 0.13
N THR A 185 7.01 11.68 -0.50
CA THR A 185 8.45 11.89 -0.71
C THR A 185 9.23 11.91 0.61
N GLU A 186 8.64 12.42 1.70
CA GLU A 186 9.31 12.42 3.00
C GLU A 186 9.28 11.04 3.68
N VAL A 187 8.15 10.34 3.66
CA VAL A 187 8.03 9.04 4.36
C VAL A 187 8.90 7.96 3.73
N VAL A 188 9.05 7.94 2.41
CA VAL A 188 9.87 6.92 1.72
C VAL A 188 11.37 7.05 1.99
N LYS A 189 11.85 8.20 2.47
CA LYS A 189 13.25 8.40 2.89
C LYS A 189 13.65 7.54 4.08
N GLU A 190 12.70 7.17 4.92
CA GLU A 190 12.92 6.28 6.06
C GLU A 190 12.96 4.80 5.65
N VAL A 191 12.71 4.52 4.38
CA VAL A 191 12.68 3.17 3.78
C VAL A 191 11.87 2.18 4.64
N PRO A 192 10.61 2.50 4.99
CA PRO A 192 9.80 1.56 5.74
C PRO A 192 9.42 0.38 4.84
N ARG A 193 9.31 -0.81 5.41
CA ARG A 193 8.92 -2.01 4.65
C ARG A 193 7.59 -1.85 3.89
N ILE A 194 6.59 -1.29 4.57
CA ILE A 194 5.26 -1.02 4.01
C ILE A 194 5.00 0.47 4.08
N VAL A 195 4.49 1.06 3.01
CA VAL A 195 4.04 2.46 2.96
C VAL A 195 2.53 2.48 2.72
N THR A 196 1.78 2.94 3.70
CA THR A 196 0.33 3.08 3.59
C THR A 196 -0.03 4.56 3.43
N VAL A 197 -0.67 4.90 2.33
CA VAL A 197 -1.23 6.22 2.12
C VAL A 197 -2.74 6.17 2.34
N LEU A 198 -3.22 6.99 3.27
CA LEU A 198 -4.61 7.01 3.70
C LEU A 198 -5.49 7.75 2.68
N THR A 199 -5.64 7.15 1.50
CA THR A 199 -6.39 7.72 0.39
C THR A 199 -6.97 6.65 -0.52
N GLU A 200 -8.03 6.99 -1.20
CA GLU A 200 -8.62 6.24 -2.30
C GLU A 200 -8.40 6.94 -3.67
N ASN A 201 -7.59 8.01 -3.69
CA ASN A 201 -7.33 8.78 -4.90
C ASN A 201 -6.25 8.12 -5.78
N THR A 202 -6.59 7.85 -7.03
CA THR A 202 -5.73 7.16 -8.00
C THR A 202 -4.48 7.97 -8.37
N SER A 203 -4.58 9.31 -8.40
CA SER A 203 -3.43 10.16 -8.70
C SER A 203 -2.38 10.08 -7.59
N VAL A 204 -2.83 10.15 -6.33
CA VAL A 204 -1.95 9.99 -5.16
C VAL A 204 -1.33 8.59 -5.11
N ALA A 205 -2.11 7.55 -5.48
CA ALA A 205 -1.57 6.19 -5.59
C ALA A 205 -0.49 6.07 -6.68
N ASN A 206 -0.62 6.79 -7.80
CA ASN A 206 0.42 6.86 -8.83
C ASN A 206 1.68 7.61 -8.33
N ASP A 207 1.52 8.65 -7.52
CA ASP A 207 2.65 9.35 -6.91
C ASP A 207 3.42 8.42 -5.97
N LEU A 208 2.70 7.66 -5.12
CA LEU A 208 3.31 6.62 -4.27
C LEU A 208 4.07 5.60 -5.12
N LEU A 209 3.42 5.04 -6.14
CA LEU A 209 4.05 4.03 -7.00
C LEU A 209 5.30 4.55 -7.71
N THR A 210 5.31 5.81 -8.11
CA THR A 210 6.47 6.49 -8.71
C THR A 210 7.65 6.55 -7.75
N GLU A 211 7.41 6.93 -6.49
CA GLU A 211 8.44 6.98 -5.46
C GLU A 211 8.95 5.57 -5.11
N LEU A 212 8.06 4.59 -4.90
CA LEU A 212 8.44 3.20 -4.63
C LEU A 212 9.32 2.60 -5.74
N ASN A 213 9.00 2.88 -6.99
CA ASN A 213 9.80 2.43 -8.12
C ASN A 213 11.13 3.18 -8.22
N THR A 214 11.17 4.46 -7.87
CA THR A 214 12.40 5.25 -7.82
C THR A 214 13.38 4.70 -6.79
N TYR A 215 12.94 4.49 -5.56
CA TYR A 215 13.76 3.89 -4.50
C TYR A 215 14.14 2.43 -4.82
N GLY A 216 13.24 1.68 -5.45
CA GLY A 216 13.53 0.33 -5.92
C GLY A 216 14.67 0.24 -6.94
N THR A 217 15.03 1.32 -7.65
CA THR A 217 16.23 1.35 -8.51
C THR A 217 17.53 1.41 -7.71
N ASP A 218 17.46 1.89 -6.48
CA ASP A 218 18.59 1.96 -5.54
C ASP A 218 18.63 0.76 -4.58
N PHE A 219 17.75 -0.24 -4.82
CA PHE A 219 17.56 -1.45 -4.01
C PHE A 219 16.92 -1.21 -2.64
N ASP A 220 16.35 -0.04 -2.40
CA ASP A 220 15.54 0.29 -1.23
C ASP A 220 14.09 -0.13 -1.50
N PHE A 221 13.77 -1.39 -1.25
CA PHE A 221 12.49 -1.97 -1.62
C PHE A 221 11.42 -1.74 -0.55
N MET A 222 10.28 -1.23 -0.97
CA MET A 222 9.11 -0.97 -0.15
C MET A 222 7.86 -1.45 -0.88
N HIS A 223 6.78 -1.73 -0.13
CA HIS A 223 5.48 -2.09 -0.70
C HIS A 223 4.41 -1.07 -0.29
N GLY A 224 3.63 -0.59 -1.27
CA GLY A 224 2.59 0.42 -1.09
C GLY A 224 1.21 -0.18 -0.82
N VAL A 225 0.44 0.48 0.03
CA VAL A 225 -0.96 0.14 0.32
C VAL A 225 -1.83 1.38 0.18
N VAL A 226 -2.86 1.30 -0.65
CA VAL A 226 -3.87 2.35 -0.87
C VAL A 226 -5.27 1.76 -0.88
N GLY A 227 -6.30 2.60 -0.80
CA GLY A 227 -7.70 2.17 -0.87
C GLY A 227 -8.27 2.20 -2.29
N ALA A 228 -9.18 1.29 -2.59
CA ALA A 228 -10.14 1.49 -3.66
C ALA A 228 -11.18 2.54 -3.23
N LEU A 229 -11.83 3.19 -4.19
CA LEU A 229 -12.96 4.08 -3.88
C LEU A 229 -13.98 3.37 -2.98
N PRO A 230 -14.58 4.05 -2.01
CA PRO A 230 -15.69 3.48 -1.25
C PRO A 230 -16.81 3.02 -2.22
N GLU A 231 -17.48 1.93 -1.91
CA GLU A 231 -18.60 1.43 -2.72
C GLU A 231 -18.25 0.97 -4.14
N VAL A 232 -17.04 0.43 -4.32
CA VAL A 232 -16.68 -0.21 -5.59
C VAL A 232 -17.68 -1.30 -5.98
N ASP A 233 -18.23 -1.21 -7.20
CA ASP A 233 -18.93 -2.33 -7.80
C ASP A 233 -17.92 -3.38 -8.26
N ALA A 234 -17.74 -4.42 -7.45
CA ALA A 234 -16.78 -5.48 -7.68
C ALA A 234 -16.94 -6.17 -9.05
N SER A 235 -18.16 -6.18 -9.59
CA SER A 235 -18.44 -6.85 -10.88
C SER A 235 -17.95 -6.07 -12.10
N THR A 236 -17.67 -4.79 -11.94
CA THR A 236 -17.26 -3.89 -13.03
C THR A 236 -15.93 -3.19 -12.77
N TYR A 237 -15.39 -3.36 -11.56
CA TYR A 237 -14.14 -2.72 -11.19
C TYR A 237 -12.98 -3.25 -12.01
N THR A 238 -12.16 -2.33 -12.47
CA THR A 238 -10.88 -2.62 -13.11
C THR A 238 -9.82 -1.83 -12.39
N ASP A 239 -8.82 -2.52 -11.86
CA ASP A 239 -7.68 -1.86 -11.24
C ASP A 239 -6.91 -1.06 -12.30
N PRO A 240 -6.65 0.23 -12.08
CA PRO A 240 -5.88 1.03 -13.03
C PRO A 240 -4.38 0.77 -12.98
N PHE A 241 -3.90 -0.04 -12.01
CA PHE A 241 -2.49 -0.33 -11.78
C PHE A 241 -2.12 -1.74 -12.26
N ASP A 242 -0.86 -1.91 -12.59
CA ASP A 242 -0.23 -3.21 -12.87
C ASP A 242 1.22 -3.18 -12.35
N ASP A 243 1.37 -3.31 -11.03
CA ASP A 243 2.68 -3.26 -10.38
C ASP A 243 2.74 -4.17 -9.15
N ARG A 244 3.88 -4.82 -8.96
CA ARG A 244 4.12 -5.74 -7.85
C ARG A 244 4.36 -5.06 -6.50
N ARG A 245 4.57 -3.73 -6.50
CA ARG A 245 4.88 -2.94 -5.31
C ARG A 245 3.69 -2.17 -4.76
N LEU A 246 2.50 -2.38 -5.32
CA LEU A 246 1.30 -1.70 -4.87
C LEU A 246 0.18 -2.70 -4.61
N SER A 247 -0.55 -2.48 -3.53
CA SER A 247 -1.81 -3.16 -3.20
C SER A 247 -2.95 -2.16 -3.08
N VAL A 248 -4.06 -2.46 -3.73
CA VAL A 248 -5.32 -1.71 -3.60
C VAL A 248 -6.29 -2.51 -2.74
N VAL A 249 -6.79 -1.92 -1.67
CA VAL A 249 -7.65 -2.59 -0.67
C VAL A 249 -9.12 -2.30 -0.92
N ALA A 250 -9.99 -3.31 -0.93
CA ALA A 250 -11.43 -3.15 -1.00
C ALA A 250 -12.18 -4.11 -0.05
N PRO A 251 -13.18 -3.60 0.72
CA PRO A 251 -13.53 -2.21 0.86
C PRO A 251 -12.47 -1.44 1.67
N SER A 252 -12.22 -0.20 1.28
CA SER A 252 -11.23 0.66 1.94
C SER A 252 -11.70 1.20 3.28
N ARG A 253 -12.98 1.07 3.62
CA ARG A 253 -13.62 1.65 4.80
C ARG A 253 -14.40 0.62 5.61
N GLY A 254 -14.48 0.85 6.92
CA GLY A 254 -15.24 0.06 7.86
C GLY A 254 -15.58 0.87 9.11
N TYR A 255 -16.39 0.29 10.00
CA TYR A 255 -16.81 0.91 11.23
C TYR A 255 -16.09 0.27 12.42
N THR A 256 -15.55 1.10 13.29
CA THR A 256 -14.87 0.63 14.51
C THR A 256 -15.85 0.34 15.63
N ASP A 257 -17.07 0.85 15.54
CA ASP A 257 -18.14 0.66 16.50
C ASP A 257 -19.31 -0.15 15.94
N ALA A 258 -20.04 -0.85 16.82
CA ALA A 258 -21.18 -1.68 16.43
C ALA A 258 -22.44 -0.87 16.05
N ALA A 259 -22.45 0.43 16.33
CA ALA A 259 -23.52 1.33 15.95
C ALA A 259 -23.34 1.91 14.54
N GLU A 260 -22.20 1.62 13.91
CA GLU A 260 -21.81 2.11 12.57
C GLU A 260 -21.82 3.66 12.50
N THR A 261 -21.29 4.29 13.56
CA THR A 261 -21.20 5.74 13.67
C THR A 261 -19.78 6.27 13.53
N ASN A 262 -18.75 5.43 13.79
CA ASN A 262 -17.36 5.78 13.62
C ASN A 262 -16.80 5.03 12.41
N GLU A 263 -16.84 5.69 11.25
CA GLU A 263 -16.28 5.19 10.00
C GLU A 263 -14.78 5.51 9.90
N GLN A 264 -13.97 4.49 9.61
CA GLN A 264 -12.53 4.62 9.47
C GLN A 264 -12.04 3.87 8.22
N ARG A 265 -10.88 4.29 7.70
CA ARG A 265 -10.18 3.53 6.65
C ARG A 265 -9.65 2.20 7.21
N THR A 266 -9.65 1.17 6.38
CA THR A 266 -9.10 -0.14 6.73
C THR A 266 -7.58 -0.22 6.48
N LEU A 267 -7.02 0.82 5.91
CA LEU A 267 -5.66 0.82 5.34
C LEU A 267 -4.58 0.69 6.40
N GLY A 268 -4.66 1.44 7.52
CA GLY A 268 -3.71 1.30 8.63
C GLY A 268 -3.69 -0.10 9.23
N ALA A 269 -4.87 -0.75 9.35
CA ALA A 269 -4.95 -2.13 9.83
C ALA A 269 -4.33 -3.12 8.83
N VAL A 270 -4.54 -2.95 7.52
CA VAL A 270 -3.94 -3.80 6.48
C VAL A 270 -2.44 -3.60 6.42
N GLY A 271 -1.96 -2.35 6.35
CA GLY A 271 -0.53 -2.03 6.36
C GLY A 271 0.17 -2.56 7.62
N GLY A 272 -0.44 -2.36 8.80
CA GLY A 272 0.08 -2.89 10.06
C GLY A 272 0.13 -4.42 10.08
N LYS A 273 -0.88 -5.09 9.49
CA LYS A 273 -0.89 -6.56 9.36
C LYS A 273 0.25 -7.06 8.46
N GLN A 274 0.49 -6.39 7.35
CA GLN A 274 1.59 -6.73 6.42
C GLN A 274 2.95 -6.44 7.05
N ALA A 275 3.14 -5.25 7.64
CA ALA A 275 4.37 -4.88 8.31
C ALA A 275 4.73 -5.83 9.47
N GLY A 276 3.73 -6.35 10.18
CA GLY A 276 3.91 -7.26 11.31
C GLY A 276 4.23 -8.72 10.94
N LYS A 277 4.28 -9.09 9.64
CA LYS A 277 4.59 -10.45 9.19
C LYS A 277 6.08 -10.65 8.97
N ALA A 278 6.54 -11.89 9.16
CA ALA A 278 7.88 -12.27 8.73
C ALA A 278 7.96 -12.35 7.19
N LEU A 279 9.17 -12.26 6.66
CA LEU A 279 9.42 -12.44 5.23
C LEU A 279 8.89 -13.81 4.78
N GLY A 280 8.16 -13.85 3.70
CA GLY A 280 7.55 -15.07 3.15
C GLY A 280 6.22 -15.48 3.77
N ASP A 281 5.79 -14.81 4.86
CA ASP A 281 4.49 -15.07 5.47
C ASP A 281 3.39 -14.32 4.74
N SER A 282 2.35 -15.04 4.31
CA SER A 282 1.17 -14.44 3.70
C SER A 282 0.18 -13.89 4.72
N THR A 283 -0.48 -12.79 4.38
CA THR A 283 -1.62 -12.25 5.15
C THR A 283 -2.96 -12.87 4.75
N THR A 284 -2.98 -13.83 3.82
CA THR A 284 -4.20 -14.52 3.36
C THR A 284 -4.95 -15.19 4.52
N TYR A 285 -6.25 -14.94 4.62
CA TYR A 285 -7.16 -15.37 5.70
C TYR A 285 -6.83 -14.85 7.10
N GLU A 286 -5.88 -13.93 7.22
CA GLU A 286 -5.56 -13.28 8.50
C GLU A 286 -6.70 -12.33 8.93
N ARG A 287 -6.90 -12.25 10.25
CA ARG A 287 -7.89 -11.37 10.83
C ARG A 287 -7.31 -9.98 11.04
N LEU A 288 -8.12 -8.98 10.73
CA LEU A 288 -7.88 -7.59 11.11
C LEU A 288 -8.63 -7.27 12.41
N GLY A 289 -7.91 -6.70 13.36
CA GLY A 289 -8.46 -6.13 14.59
C GLY A 289 -8.97 -4.70 14.37
N GLY A 290 -9.80 -4.21 15.32
CA GLY A 290 -10.21 -2.81 15.38
C GLY A 290 -11.54 -2.49 14.72
N PHE A 291 -12.11 -3.38 13.90
CA PHE A 291 -13.36 -3.12 13.19
C PHE A 291 -14.50 -4.02 13.67
N ALA A 292 -15.69 -3.42 13.81
CA ALA A 292 -16.95 -4.11 14.06
C ALA A 292 -17.61 -4.60 12.77
N SER A 293 -17.60 -3.78 11.70
CA SER A 293 -18.15 -4.11 10.39
C SER A 293 -17.37 -3.41 9.26
N LEU A 294 -17.54 -3.91 8.03
CA LEU A 294 -17.09 -3.22 6.81
C LEU A 294 -18.22 -2.33 6.28
N ARG A 295 -17.88 -1.19 5.66
CA ARG A 295 -18.86 -0.33 5.00
C ARG A 295 -19.61 -1.10 3.90
N THR A 296 -18.89 -1.89 3.11
CA THR A 296 -19.45 -2.74 2.06
C THR A 296 -19.16 -4.21 2.35
N ALA A 297 -20.20 -5.01 2.48
CA ALA A 297 -20.08 -6.45 2.68
C ALA A 297 -20.24 -7.19 1.34
N TYR A 298 -19.13 -7.57 0.73
CA TYR A 298 -19.12 -8.31 -0.53
C TYR A 298 -19.53 -9.77 -0.37
N THR A 299 -20.27 -10.27 -1.36
CA THR A 299 -20.58 -11.70 -1.51
C THR A 299 -19.33 -12.48 -1.96
N ASN A 300 -19.34 -13.80 -1.84
CA ASN A 300 -18.22 -14.63 -2.30
C ASN A 300 -17.94 -14.46 -3.81
N SER A 301 -18.95 -14.22 -4.63
CA SER A 301 -18.77 -13.95 -6.06
C SER A 301 -18.04 -12.63 -6.28
N GLN A 302 -18.51 -11.56 -5.61
CA GLN A 302 -17.88 -10.25 -5.70
C GLN A 302 -16.44 -10.25 -5.17
N LEU A 303 -16.15 -11.04 -4.12
CA LEU A 303 -14.77 -11.20 -3.64
C LEU A 303 -13.89 -11.92 -4.68
N ALA A 304 -14.43 -12.87 -5.44
CA ALA A 304 -13.71 -13.49 -6.55
C ALA A 304 -13.46 -12.50 -7.68
N ASP A 305 -14.47 -11.69 -8.05
CA ASP A 305 -14.34 -10.64 -9.06
C ASP A 305 -13.24 -9.61 -8.67
N LEU A 306 -13.15 -9.22 -7.38
CA LEU A 306 -12.08 -8.35 -6.88
C LEU A 306 -10.69 -9.00 -6.96
N VAL A 307 -10.59 -10.28 -6.63
CA VAL A 307 -9.32 -11.04 -6.80
C VAL A 307 -8.90 -11.10 -8.26
N ASP A 308 -9.85 -11.34 -9.16
CA ASP A 308 -9.58 -11.37 -10.60
C ASP A 308 -9.18 -9.98 -11.14
N ALA A 309 -9.63 -8.90 -10.47
CA ALA A 309 -9.23 -7.52 -10.75
C ALA A 309 -7.94 -7.10 -10.02
N GLN A 310 -7.18 -8.02 -9.42
CA GLN A 310 -5.92 -7.75 -8.68
C GLN A 310 -6.08 -6.81 -7.47
N VAL A 311 -7.23 -6.83 -6.81
CA VAL A 311 -7.53 -6.06 -5.60
C VAL A 311 -7.42 -6.95 -4.38
N LEU A 312 -6.84 -6.43 -3.27
CA LEU A 312 -6.79 -7.10 -1.97
C LEU A 312 -8.17 -7.03 -1.30
N PRO A 313 -8.94 -8.14 -1.26
CA PRO A 313 -10.30 -8.08 -0.79
C PRO A 313 -10.41 -8.37 0.70
N LEU A 314 -11.21 -7.58 1.40
CA LEU A 314 -11.60 -7.79 2.78
C LEU A 314 -12.99 -8.42 2.87
N LYS A 315 -13.17 -9.35 3.80
CA LYS A 315 -14.43 -10.05 4.03
C LYS A 315 -14.87 -9.94 5.48
N GLN A 316 -16.14 -9.61 5.66
CA GLN A 316 -16.82 -9.72 6.95
C GLN A 316 -17.37 -11.13 7.15
N GLY A 317 -17.06 -11.74 8.30
CA GLY A 317 -17.58 -13.05 8.67
C GLY A 317 -16.80 -13.67 9.82
N GLY A 318 -17.36 -13.66 11.02
CA GLY A 318 -16.66 -14.09 12.24
C GLY A 318 -15.45 -13.21 12.57
N GLY A 319 -15.53 -11.93 12.27
CA GLY A 319 -14.48 -10.91 12.24
C GLY A 319 -14.17 -10.51 10.79
N ILE A 320 -13.35 -9.48 10.64
CA ILE A 320 -12.88 -9.03 9.32
C ILE A 320 -11.59 -9.76 8.96
N LYS A 321 -11.48 -10.20 7.71
CA LYS A 321 -10.32 -10.96 7.21
C LYS A 321 -9.86 -10.46 5.86
N ILE A 322 -8.56 -10.51 5.63
CA ILE A 322 -7.95 -10.45 4.31
C ILE A 322 -8.24 -11.78 3.60
N ILE A 323 -8.85 -11.77 2.42
CA ILE A 323 -9.17 -13.02 1.70
C ILE A 323 -7.97 -13.54 0.93
N LYS A 324 -7.23 -12.63 0.32
CA LYS A 324 -6.03 -12.95 -0.45
C LYS A 324 -5.08 -11.76 -0.38
N ASP A 325 -3.80 -11.99 -0.11
CA ASP A 325 -2.79 -10.95 -0.17
C ASP A 325 -2.42 -10.72 -1.64
N MET A 326 -2.82 -9.58 -2.17
CA MET A 326 -2.68 -9.27 -3.59
C MET A 326 -1.83 -8.02 -3.78
N THR A 327 -0.97 -8.07 -4.78
CA THR A 327 -0.44 -6.87 -5.46
C THR A 327 -1.37 -6.52 -6.62
N THR A 328 -1.15 -5.37 -7.26
CA THR A 328 -1.87 -5.00 -8.49
C THR A 328 -1.29 -5.66 -9.74
N SER A 329 -0.23 -6.47 -9.61
CA SER A 329 0.42 -7.09 -10.78
C SER A 329 -0.43 -8.18 -11.43
N THR A 330 -0.53 -8.12 -12.74
CA THR A 330 -1.17 -9.14 -13.57
C THR A 330 -0.23 -10.32 -13.89
N ASP A 331 1.06 -10.23 -13.56
CA ASP A 331 1.99 -11.37 -13.64
C ASP A 331 1.79 -12.30 -12.45
N ALA A 332 1.34 -13.52 -12.72
CA ALA A 332 1.07 -14.55 -11.71
C ALA A 332 2.26 -14.85 -10.76
N LYS A 333 3.49 -14.48 -11.15
CA LYS A 333 4.67 -14.62 -10.29
C LYS A 333 4.76 -13.54 -9.21
N PHE A 334 4.13 -12.41 -9.44
CA PHE A 334 4.18 -11.22 -8.59
C PHE A 334 2.80 -10.81 -8.06
N GLU A 335 1.75 -11.59 -8.32
CA GLU A 335 0.40 -11.31 -7.84
C GLU A 335 0.27 -11.30 -6.31
N ARG A 336 1.29 -11.80 -5.58
CA ARG A 336 1.29 -11.95 -4.13
C ARG A 336 2.34 -11.08 -3.49
N ILE A 337 1.96 -10.39 -2.40
CA ILE A 337 2.86 -9.51 -1.65
C ILE A 337 4.08 -10.28 -1.15
N TYR A 338 3.87 -11.42 -0.46
CA TYR A 338 4.96 -12.22 0.09
C TYR A 338 5.97 -12.69 -0.97
N ALA A 339 5.48 -13.05 -2.17
CA ALA A 339 6.36 -13.48 -3.25
C ALA A 339 7.17 -12.30 -3.82
N SER A 340 6.56 -11.13 -3.94
CA SER A 340 7.24 -9.90 -4.33
C SER A 340 8.33 -9.52 -3.33
N GLU A 341 8.05 -9.60 -2.03
CA GLU A 341 9.02 -9.31 -0.97
C GLU A 341 10.21 -10.29 -0.97
N ILE A 342 9.98 -11.59 -1.17
CA ILE A 342 11.06 -12.59 -1.28
C ILE A 342 11.99 -12.27 -2.47
N ILE A 343 11.41 -11.87 -3.61
CA ILE A 343 12.20 -11.50 -4.79
C ILE A 343 12.98 -10.21 -4.56
N ASP A 344 12.40 -9.24 -3.85
CA ASP A 344 13.09 -8.00 -3.50
C ASP A 344 14.27 -8.27 -2.56
N GLU A 345 14.08 -9.06 -1.51
CA GLU A 345 15.17 -9.50 -0.61
C GLU A 345 16.28 -10.23 -1.38
N ALA A 346 15.90 -11.18 -2.24
CA ALA A 346 16.88 -11.90 -3.07
C ALA A 346 17.66 -10.97 -4.01
N THR A 347 16.99 -9.92 -4.50
CA THR A 347 17.62 -8.91 -5.38
C THR A 347 18.58 -8.03 -4.60
N GLU A 348 18.21 -7.60 -3.40
CA GLU A 348 19.10 -6.83 -2.51
C GLU A 348 20.33 -7.64 -2.11
N ILE A 349 20.16 -8.89 -1.69
CA ILE A 349 21.27 -9.82 -1.39
C ILE A 349 22.21 -9.95 -2.61
N SER A 350 21.64 -10.12 -3.81
CA SER A 350 22.44 -10.20 -5.05
C SER A 350 23.22 -8.92 -5.29
N HIS A 351 22.62 -7.77 -5.06
CA HIS A 351 23.27 -6.48 -5.21
C HIS A 351 24.44 -6.34 -4.22
N GLN A 352 24.23 -6.61 -2.94
CA GLN A 352 25.24 -6.54 -1.90
C GLN A 352 26.43 -7.46 -2.20
N ILE A 353 26.16 -8.73 -2.56
CA ILE A 353 27.22 -9.68 -2.96
C ILE A 353 27.99 -9.16 -4.17
N SER A 354 27.29 -8.67 -5.19
CA SER A 354 27.93 -8.20 -6.41
C SER A 354 28.82 -6.99 -6.17
N GLN A 355 28.42 -6.08 -5.27
CA GLN A 355 29.22 -4.92 -4.88
C GLN A 355 30.57 -5.31 -4.27
N ASP A 356 30.65 -6.39 -3.49
CA ASP A 356 31.90 -6.87 -2.88
C ASP A 356 32.98 -7.29 -3.92
N PHE A 357 32.53 -7.62 -5.15
CA PHE A 357 33.41 -8.03 -6.24
C PHE A 357 33.70 -6.90 -7.25
N VAL A 358 33.06 -5.75 -7.14
CA VAL A 358 33.32 -4.61 -8.02
C VAL A 358 34.75 -4.09 -7.79
N GLY A 359 35.54 -4.03 -8.86
CA GLY A 359 36.96 -3.63 -8.80
C GLY A 359 37.92 -4.80 -8.74
N ASP A 360 37.46 -6.01 -8.51
CA ASP A 360 38.29 -7.21 -8.55
C ASP A 360 38.68 -7.59 -9.99
N ARG A 361 39.74 -8.40 -10.10
CA ARG A 361 40.16 -8.91 -11.41
C ARG A 361 39.16 -9.92 -11.94
N ASN A 362 38.75 -9.78 -13.19
CA ASN A 362 37.86 -10.70 -13.88
C ASN A 362 38.62 -12.02 -14.24
N THR A 363 38.88 -12.85 -13.24
CA THR A 363 39.52 -14.18 -13.36
C THR A 363 38.47 -15.28 -13.17
N ASP A 364 38.80 -16.49 -13.61
CA ASP A 364 37.93 -17.67 -13.38
C ASP A 364 37.74 -17.92 -11.89
N ASP A 365 38.75 -17.71 -11.05
CA ASP A 365 38.68 -17.91 -9.61
C ASP A 365 37.72 -16.89 -8.96
N ASN A 366 37.78 -15.61 -9.34
CA ASN A 366 36.89 -14.59 -8.80
C ASN A 366 35.44 -14.79 -9.27
N ARG A 367 35.23 -15.21 -10.54
CA ARG A 367 33.89 -15.60 -11.00
C ARG A 367 33.32 -16.81 -10.27
N LEU A 368 34.19 -17.78 -9.95
CA LEU A 368 33.79 -18.93 -9.13
C LEU A 368 33.41 -18.48 -7.71
N ALA A 369 34.24 -17.62 -7.07
CA ALA A 369 33.95 -17.10 -5.75
C ALA A 369 32.62 -16.30 -5.71
N LEU A 370 32.37 -15.43 -6.70
CA LEU A 370 31.12 -14.71 -6.84
C LEU A 370 29.91 -15.66 -6.95
N ARG A 371 30.04 -16.71 -7.78
CA ARG A 371 28.98 -17.73 -7.91
C ARG A 371 28.73 -18.45 -6.59
N GLU A 372 29.79 -18.83 -5.86
CA GLU A 372 29.68 -19.55 -4.59
C GLU A 372 29.05 -18.67 -3.50
N SER A 373 29.33 -17.35 -3.48
CA SER A 373 28.67 -16.40 -2.57
C SER A 373 27.18 -16.33 -2.81
N HIS A 374 26.74 -16.13 -4.04
CA HIS A 374 25.31 -16.15 -4.39
C HIS A 374 24.65 -17.51 -4.07
N THR A 375 25.32 -18.62 -4.42
CA THR A 375 24.82 -19.96 -4.15
C THR A 375 24.62 -20.20 -2.65
N SER A 376 25.55 -19.73 -1.81
CA SER A 376 25.44 -19.85 -0.36
C SER A 376 24.25 -19.09 0.20
N SER A 377 24.05 -17.85 -0.23
CA SER A 377 22.94 -17.02 0.26
C SER A 377 21.57 -17.56 -0.18
N TYR A 378 21.43 -18.00 -1.43
CA TYR A 378 20.17 -18.61 -1.87
C TYR A 378 19.92 -19.99 -1.30
N ALA A 379 20.97 -20.75 -0.93
CA ALA A 379 20.81 -21.98 -0.17
C ALA A 379 20.29 -21.71 1.25
N GLU A 380 20.68 -20.57 1.86
CA GLU A 380 20.11 -20.12 3.14
C GLU A 380 18.64 -19.75 2.99
N MET A 381 18.26 -18.94 1.99
CA MET A 381 16.85 -18.66 1.70
C MET A 381 16.02 -19.92 1.43
N GLN A 382 16.60 -20.93 0.78
CA GLN A 382 15.93 -22.24 0.58
C GLN A 382 15.79 -23.01 1.88
N ASN A 383 16.78 -22.97 2.78
CA ASN A 383 16.68 -23.62 4.10
C ASN A 383 15.67 -22.93 5.02
N ASP A 384 15.42 -21.64 4.80
CA ASP A 384 14.43 -20.84 5.53
C ASP A 384 13.04 -20.92 4.90
N ASP A 385 12.82 -21.89 3.99
CA ASP A 385 11.54 -22.13 3.32
C ASP A 385 11.00 -20.92 2.52
N LEU A 386 11.88 -20.05 2.00
CA LEU A 386 11.52 -18.93 1.14
C LEU A 386 11.54 -19.32 -0.35
N LEU A 387 12.50 -20.18 -0.74
CA LEU A 387 12.66 -20.65 -2.11
C LEU A 387 12.45 -22.17 -2.20
N GLU A 388 11.69 -22.62 -3.19
CA GLU A 388 11.60 -24.04 -3.56
C GLU A 388 12.87 -24.48 -4.29
N ALA A 389 13.37 -23.64 -5.20
CA ALA A 389 14.57 -23.91 -5.97
C ALA A 389 15.26 -22.61 -6.40
N TYR A 390 16.55 -22.70 -6.67
CA TYR A 390 17.33 -21.61 -7.26
C TYR A 390 18.38 -22.14 -8.23
N SER A 391 18.86 -21.26 -9.11
CA SER A 391 20.00 -21.53 -9.98
C SER A 391 20.88 -20.28 -10.09
N VAL A 392 22.21 -20.46 -10.07
CA VAL A 392 23.18 -19.37 -10.22
C VAL A 392 24.19 -19.74 -11.29
N ALA A 393 24.29 -18.91 -12.33
CA ALA A 393 25.32 -19.03 -13.34
C ALA A 393 26.10 -17.71 -13.44
N VAL A 394 27.43 -17.78 -13.34
CA VAL A 394 28.33 -16.64 -13.50
C VAL A 394 29.23 -16.86 -14.69
N SER A 395 29.22 -15.95 -15.63
CA SER A 395 29.98 -16.02 -16.86
C SER A 395 30.75 -14.72 -17.14
N LYS A 396 31.75 -14.79 -18.02
CA LYS A 396 32.39 -13.59 -18.55
C LYS A 396 31.38 -12.86 -19.44
N GLY A 397 31.22 -11.57 -19.20
CA GLY A 397 30.34 -10.72 -20.02
C GLY A 397 30.90 -10.42 -21.42
N ALA A 398 30.31 -9.43 -22.07
CA ALA A 398 30.63 -9.07 -23.45
C ALA A 398 32.08 -8.57 -23.64
N ASN A 399 32.73 -8.11 -22.59
CA ASN A 399 34.10 -7.62 -22.61
C ASN A 399 34.90 -8.09 -21.38
N ASP A 400 36.22 -7.78 -21.33
CA ASP A 400 37.13 -8.24 -20.28
C ASP A 400 36.84 -7.63 -18.90
N PHE A 401 36.02 -6.58 -18.83
CA PHE A 401 35.68 -5.85 -17.59
C PHE A 401 34.29 -6.16 -17.10
N GLU A 402 33.55 -7.05 -17.77
CA GLU A 402 32.16 -7.37 -17.50
C GLU A 402 32.01 -8.83 -17.06
N VAL A 403 31.16 -9.03 -16.05
CA VAL A 403 30.73 -10.34 -15.58
C VAL A 403 29.20 -10.36 -15.63
N THR A 404 28.63 -11.43 -16.16
CA THR A 404 27.19 -11.65 -16.17
C THR A 404 26.84 -12.68 -15.09
N VAL A 405 25.89 -12.33 -14.25
CA VAL A 405 25.31 -13.23 -13.23
C VAL A 405 23.86 -13.49 -13.63
N ASP A 406 23.54 -14.75 -13.94
CA ASP A 406 22.18 -15.19 -14.25
C ASP A 406 21.64 -15.95 -13.04
N ILE A 407 20.53 -15.46 -12.47
CA ILE A 407 19.89 -16.02 -11.29
C ILE A 407 18.47 -16.43 -11.65
N GLY A 408 18.11 -17.68 -11.38
CA GLY A 408 16.75 -18.18 -11.46
C GLY A 408 16.27 -18.53 -10.05
N LEU A 409 15.10 -18.03 -9.66
CA LEU A 409 14.48 -18.27 -8.36
C LEU A 409 13.09 -18.85 -8.55
N ASP A 410 12.75 -19.84 -7.73
CA ASP A 410 11.41 -20.42 -7.63
C ASP A 410 10.94 -20.24 -6.18
N VAL A 411 9.95 -19.38 -5.97
CA VAL A 411 9.45 -18.98 -4.65
C VAL A 411 8.48 -20.05 -4.15
N ILE A 412 8.55 -20.41 -2.87
CA ILE A 412 7.60 -21.39 -2.27
C ILE A 412 6.19 -20.80 -2.32
N GLY A 413 5.26 -21.58 -2.87
CA GLY A 413 3.84 -21.26 -2.90
C GLY A 413 3.16 -21.51 -1.56
N ILE A 414 2.17 -20.68 -1.23
CA ILE A 414 1.31 -20.89 -0.06
C ILE A 414 0.10 -21.77 -0.40
N MET A 415 -0.48 -22.41 0.61
CA MET A 415 -1.72 -23.19 0.43
C MET A 415 -2.94 -22.26 0.43
N ASP A 416 -3.39 -21.85 -0.76
CA ASP A 416 -4.57 -20.98 -0.95
C ASP A 416 -5.88 -21.73 -0.86
N LEU A 417 -5.90 -23.01 -1.25
CA LEU A 417 -7.10 -23.84 -1.28
C LEU A 417 -6.82 -25.23 -0.69
N ILE A 418 -7.65 -25.62 0.25
CA ILE A 418 -7.67 -26.98 0.77
C ILE A 418 -9.04 -27.57 0.39
N ASP A 419 -9.05 -28.50 -0.56
CA ASP A 419 -10.28 -29.23 -0.92
C ASP A 419 -10.42 -30.47 -0.05
N VAL A 420 -11.48 -30.50 0.78
CA VAL A 420 -11.77 -31.59 1.68
C VAL A 420 -13.03 -32.28 1.23
N THR A 421 -12.90 -33.50 0.72
CA THR A 421 -14.04 -34.35 0.40
C THR A 421 -14.41 -35.21 1.61
N ILE A 422 -15.60 -34.99 2.16
CA ILE A 422 -16.17 -35.82 3.22
C ILE A 422 -17.15 -36.80 2.60
N THR A 423 -16.82 -38.09 2.63
CA THR A 423 -17.74 -39.15 2.22
C THR A 423 -18.52 -39.68 3.43
N VAL A 424 -19.83 -39.47 3.41
CA VAL A 424 -20.73 -40.02 4.45
C VAL A 424 -21.21 -41.39 3.99
N GLY A 425 -20.75 -42.44 4.65
CA GLY A 425 -21.12 -43.84 4.40
C GLY A 425 -20.64 -44.75 5.55
N ASP A 426 -20.97 -46.05 5.49
CA ASP A 426 -20.51 -47.01 6.49
C ASP A 426 -18.97 -47.05 6.49
N VAL A 427 -18.37 -46.40 7.49
CA VAL A 427 -16.93 -46.51 7.73
C VAL A 427 -16.68 -47.91 8.20
N VAL A 428 -16.07 -48.76 7.38
CA VAL A 428 -15.50 -50.06 7.80
C VAL A 428 -14.44 -49.73 8.84
N LYS A 429 -14.75 -49.97 10.13
CA LYS A 429 -13.75 -49.85 11.18
C LYS A 429 -12.67 -50.91 10.86
N ASN A 430 -11.49 -50.45 10.48
CA ASN A 430 -10.31 -51.27 10.55
C ASN A 430 -10.06 -51.60 12.01
N GLU A 431 -10.65 -52.72 12.49
CA GLU A 431 -10.26 -53.33 13.75
C GLU A 431 -8.80 -53.74 13.59
N GLY A 432 -7.95 -53.12 14.42
CA GLY A 432 -6.52 -53.18 14.33
C GLY A 432 -5.98 -54.58 14.24
N ALA A 433 -4.98 -54.74 13.41
CA ALA A 433 -4.06 -55.84 13.52
C ALA A 433 -3.35 -55.74 14.89
N ALA A 434 -3.62 -56.76 15.74
CA ALA A 434 -2.93 -57.01 17.00
C ALA A 434 -1.47 -57.41 16.75
#